data_d76990b028f572446dacfa8ca8fa9d28
#
_entry.id   d76990b028f572446dacfa8ca8fa9d28
#
_cell.length_a   1.000
_cell.length_b   1.000
_cell.length_c   1.000
_cell.angle_alpha   90.00
_cell.angle_beta   90.00
_cell.angle_gamma   90.00
#
_symmetry.space_group_name_H-M   'P 1'
#
loop_
_entity.id
_entity.type
_entity.pdbx_description
1 polymer ?
#
loop_
_entity_poly.entity_id
_entity_poly.type
_entity_poly.pdbx_seq_one_letter_code
_entity_poly.pdbx_strand_id
1 'polypeptide(L)'
;MQDQKQMIEQRFEHSPTLNTVLMVENVLENMNETVIKVAELKRRLPKKVNHNTLKVILEYLEESSKITVSLKGITWIHNQNKNLRNAIGKGLEL
;
A
#
# COMPACT_ATOMS: atom_id res chain seq x y z
N MET A 1 1.49 -23.75 16.53
CA MET A 1 2.69 -22.94 16.74
C MET A 1 3.66 -23.02 15.59
N GLN A 2 3.95 -24.21 15.07
CA GLN A 2 4.85 -24.35 13.94
C GLN A 2 4.31 -23.67 12.67
N ASP A 3 2.99 -23.72 12.47
CA ASP A 3 2.38 -23.09 11.30
C ASP A 3 2.54 -21.57 11.31
N GLN A 4 2.40 -20.95 12.49
CA GLN A 4 2.61 -19.50 12.63
C GLN A 4 4.06 -19.13 12.37
N LYS A 5 4.99 -19.95 12.82
CA LYS A 5 6.41 -19.72 12.59
C LYS A 5 6.74 -19.79 11.10
N GLN A 6 6.15 -20.75 10.38
CA GLN A 6 6.36 -20.86 8.94
C GLN A 6 5.79 -19.67 8.19
N MET A 7 4.62 -19.19 8.59
CA MET A 7 4.03 -18.00 7.97
C MET A 7 4.91 -16.77 8.18
N ILE A 8 5.47 -16.63 9.37
CA ILE A 8 6.38 -15.51 9.67
C ILE A 8 7.64 -15.63 8.82
N GLU A 9 8.20 -16.81 8.69
CA GLU A 9 9.39 -17.03 7.87
C GLU A 9 9.12 -16.70 6.39
N GLN A 10 7.96 -17.09 5.86
CA GLN A 10 7.59 -16.76 4.50
C GLN A 10 7.44 -15.26 4.29
N ARG A 11 6.87 -14.55 5.26
CA ARG A 11 6.78 -13.09 5.19
C ARG A 11 8.16 -12.45 5.17
N PHE A 12 9.09 -12.96 5.97
CA PHE A 12 10.45 -12.42 6.00
C PHE A 12 11.20 -12.70 4.70
N GLU A 13 10.97 -13.85 4.07
CA GLU A 13 11.61 -14.17 2.80
C GLU A 13 11.22 -13.19 1.69
N HIS A 14 9.97 -12.71 1.73
CA HIS A 14 9.45 -11.77 0.75
C HIS A 14 9.28 -10.36 1.33
N SER A 15 9.90 -10.12 2.48
CA SER A 15 9.77 -8.85 3.18
C SER A 15 10.35 -7.71 2.33
N PRO A 16 9.55 -6.72 1.99
CA PRO A 16 10.04 -5.58 1.23
C PRO A 16 10.87 -4.65 2.11
N THR A 17 11.80 -3.93 1.47
CA THR A 17 12.49 -2.85 2.17
C THR A 17 11.54 -1.67 2.33
N LEU A 18 11.84 -0.81 3.30
CA LEU A 18 11.05 0.40 3.50
C LEU A 18 11.04 1.26 2.23
N ASN A 19 12.17 1.37 1.55
CA ASN A 19 12.26 2.15 0.32
C ASN A 19 11.31 1.62 -0.74
N THR A 20 11.18 0.31 -0.87
CA THR A 20 10.26 -0.29 -1.84
C THR A 20 8.81 0.01 -1.48
N VAL A 21 8.47 -0.09 -0.19
CA VAL A 21 7.11 0.23 0.28
C VAL A 21 6.79 1.69 -0.03
N LEU A 22 7.70 2.60 0.31
CA LEU A 22 7.49 4.04 0.05
C LEU A 22 7.37 4.34 -1.43
N MET A 23 8.11 3.64 -2.27
CA MET A 23 8.02 3.80 -3.73
C MET A 23 6.62 3.43 -4.23
N VAL A 24 6.08 2.31 -3.77
CA VAL A 24 4.73 1.88 -4.15
C VAL A 24 3.69 2.88 -3.64
N GLU A 25 3.80 3.29 -2.39
CA GLU A 25 2.89 4.29 -1.82
C GLU A 25 2.91 5.58 -2.63
N ASN A 26 4.10 6.02 -3.02
CA ASN A 26 4.25 7.27 -3.76
C ASN A 26 3.54 7.22 -5.11
N VAL A 27 3.66 6.09 -5.82
CA VAL A 27 2.98 5.94 -7.11
C VAL A 27 1.47 5.94 -6.92
N LEU A 28 0.96 5.22 -5.93
CA LEU A 28 -0.48 5.16 -5.67
C LEU A 28 -1.03 6.50 -5.21
N GLU A 29 -0.30 7.19 -4.34
CA GLU A 29 -0.73 8.47 -3.80
C GLU A 29 -0.82 9.54 -4.90
N ASN A 30 0.07 9.50 -5.87
CA ASN A 30 0.17 10.54 -6.89
C ASN A 30 -0.52 10.18 -8.21
N MET A 31 -1.18 9.02 -8.28
CA MET A 31 -1.90 8.67 -9.50
C MET A 31 -3.14 9.56 -9.68
N ASN A 32 -3.47 9.81 -10.95
CA ASN A 32 -4.65 10.63 -11.27
C ASN A 32 -5.93 9.81 -11.29
N GLU A 33 -5.82 8.51 -11.43
CA GLU A 33 -6.97 7.62 -11.51
C GLU A 33 -7.50 7.28 -10.11
N THR A 34 -8.79 7.01 -10.03
CA THR A 34 -9.39 6.53 -8.78
C THR A 34 -9.03 5.09 -8.50
N VAL A 35 -8.93 4.28 -9.55
CA VAL A 35 -8.65 2.85 -9.46
C VAL A 35 -7.55 2.50 -10.46
N ILE A 36 -6.60 1.65 -10.04
CA ILE A 36 -5.52 1.18 -10.90
C ILE A 36 -5.38 -0.34 -10.76
N LYS A 37 -5.16 -1.02 -11.86
CA LYS A 37 -4.92 -2.46 -11.85
C LYS A 37 -3.47 -2.74 -11.44
N VAL A 38 -3.25 -3.93 -10.86
CA VAL A 38 -1.91 -4.34 -10.42
C VAL A 38 -0.91 -4.28 -11.58
N ALA A 39 -1.31 -4.74 -12.76
CA ALA A 39 -0.43 -4.72 -13.93
C ALA A 39 -0.01 -3.30 -14.30
N GLU A 40 -0.93 -2.34 -14.21
CA GLU A 40 -0.64 -0.95 -14.50
C GLU A 40 0.26 -0.35 -13.41
N LEU A 41 0.01 -0.68 -12.15
CA LEU A 41 0.87 -0.25 -11.05
C LEU A 41 2.31 -0.72 -11.29
N LYS A 42 2.50 -1.98 -11.67
CA LYS A 42 3.83 -2.52 -11.96
C LYS A 42 4.54 -1.71 -13.04
N ARG A 43 3.81 -1.30 -14.08
CA ARG A 43 4.41 -0.53 -15.17
C ARG A 43 4.83 0.87 -14.74
N ARG A 44 4.14 1.45 -13.77
CA ARG A 44 4.44 2.81 -13.30
C ARG A 44 5.53 2.87 -12.25
N LEU A 45 5.89 1.73 -11.65
CA LEU A 45 6.95 1.73 -10.63
C LEU A 45 8.30 2.07 -11.27
N PRO A 46 9.07 3.00 -10.66
CA PRO A 46 10.39 3.37 -11.17
C PRO A 46 11.38 2.21 -11.23
N LYS A 47 11.21 1.23 -10.36
CA LYS A 47 12.05 0.05 -10.32
C LYS A 47 11.17 -1.19 -10.39
N LYS A 48 11.69 -2.24 -11.03
CA LYS A 48 10.98 -3.50 -11.13
C LYS A 48 10.90 -4.14 -9.75
N VAL A 49 9.71 -4.55 -9.35
CA VAL A 49 9.46 -5.21 -8.06
C VAL A 49 8.93 -6.62 -8.33
N ASN A 50 9.46 -7.59 -7.60
CA ASN A 50 8.99 -8.96 -7.67
C ASN A 50 7.50 -9.02 -7.34
N HIS A 51 6.75 -9.86 -8.07
CA HIS A 51 5.31 -9.97 -7.87
C HIS A 51 4.94 -10.34 -6.42
N ASN A 52 5.67 -11.29 -5.84
CA ASN A 52 5.39 -11.72 -4.46
C ASN A 52 5.67 -10.58 -3.46
N THR A 53 6.73 -9.83 -3.69
CA THR A 53 7.06 -8.67 -2.85
C THR A 53 5.96 -7.61 -2.96
N LEU A 54 5.52 -7.32 -4.18
CA LEU A 54 4.44 -6.36 -4.39
C LEU A 54 3.15 -6.80 -3.70
N LYS A 55 2.83 -8.09 -3.79
CA LYS A 55 1.65 -8.65 -3.13
C LYS A 55 1.71 -8.42 -1.62
N VAL A 56 2.87 -8.65 -1.00
CA VAL A 56 3.04 -8.42 0.44
C VAL A 56 2.84 -6.94 0.78
N ILE A 57 3.40 -6.05 -0.05
CA ILE A 57 3.24 -4.60 0.15
C ILE A 57 1.76 -4.22 0.08
N LEU A 58 1.04 -4.70 -0.93
CA LEU A 58 -0.38 -4.37 -1.09
C LEU A 58 -1.22 -4.90 0.07
N GLU A 59 -0.92 -6.10 0.56
CA GLU A 59 -1.60 -6.64 1.73
C GLU A 59 -1.36 -5.76 2.95
N TYR A 60 -0.12 -5.32 3.15
CA TYR A 60 0.23 -4.42 4.25
C TYR A 60 -0.53 -3.09 4.15
N LEU A 61 -0.57 -2.51 2.96
CA LEU A 61 -1.26 -1.24 2.75
C LEU A 61 -2.77 -1.38 2.96
N GLU A 62 -3.35 -2.50 2.56
CA GLU A 62 -4.76 -2.77 2.79
C GLU A 62 -5.06 -2.92 4.28
N GLU A 63 -4.23 -3.69 4.99
CA GLU A 63 -4.37 -3.86 6.44
C GLU A 63 -4.23 -2.54 7.18
N SER A 64 -3.40 -1.65 6.65
CA SER A 64 -3.17 -0.32 7.24
C SER A 64 -4.23 0.71 6.82
N SER A 65 -5.24 0.29 6.08
CA SER A 65 -6.33 1.15 5.60
C SER A 65 -5.84 2.29 4.71
N LYS A 66 -4.75 2.09 4.01
CA LYS A 66 -4.25 3.07 3.04
C LYS A 66 -4.81 2.84 1.65
N ILE A 67 -5.20 1.61 1.35
CA ILE A 67 -5.80 1.25 0.08
C ILE A 67 -6.98 0.31 0.29
N THR A 68 -7.86 0.24 -0.71
CA THR A 68 -8.83 -0.85 -0.83
C THR A 68 -8.53 -1.60 -2.12
N VAL A 69 -8.73 -2.92 -2.08
CA VAL A 69 -8.55 -3.78 -3.24
C VAL A 69 -9.89 -4.39 -3.61
N SER A 70 -10.25 -4.27 -4.88
CA SER A 70 -11.51 -4.80 -5.40
C SER A 70 -11.26 -5.50 -6.72
N LEU A 71 -12.31 -6.06 -7.32
CA LEU A 71 -12.22 -6.67 -8.64
C LEU A 71 -11.78 -5.67 -9.71
N LYS A 72 -12.06 -4.38 -9.49
CA LYS A 72 -11.67 -3.33 -10.43
C LYS A 72 -10.20 -2.95 -10.30
N GLY A 73 -9.60 -3.19 -9.13
CA GLY A 73 -8.21 -2.87 -8.88
C GLY A 73 -7.98 -2.26 -7.52
N ILE A 74 -6.98 -1.40 -7.44
CA ILE A 74 -6.51 -0.79 -6.20
C ILE A 74 -6.95 0.67 -6.16
N THR A 75 -7.52 1.09 -5.02
CA THR A 75 -7.89 2.48 -4.77
C THR A 75 -7.10 3.02 -3.58
N TRP A 76 -6.45 4.16 -3.76
CA TRP A 76 -5.73 4.84 -2.69
C TRP A 76 -6.72 5.70 -1.89
N ILE A 77 -6.82 5.43 -0.59
CA ILE A 77 -7.78 6.12 0.27
C ILE A 77 -7.12 6.99 1.34
N HIS A 78 -5.82 6.84 1.54
CA HIS A 78 -5.11 7.52 2.62
C HIS A 78 -5.13 9.05 2.48
N ASN A 79 -5.18 9.58 1.26
CA ASN A 79 -5.26 11.03 1.03
C ASN A 79 -6.50 11.65 1.66
N GLN A 80 -7.63 10.94 1.60
CA GLN A 80 -8.86 11.41 2.22
C GLN A 80 -8.71 11.50 3.73
N ASN A 81 -8.01 10.53 4.31
CA ASN A 81 -7.74 10.53 5.74
C ASN A 81 -6.81 11.66 6.13
N LYS A 82 -5.85 12.00 5.27
CA LYS A 82 -4.92 13.11 5.51
C LYS A 82 -5.67 14.44 5.62
N ASN A 83 -6.60 14.68 4.72
CA ASN A 83 -7.42 15.90 4.74
C ASN A 83 -8.28 15.94 6.00
N LEU A 84 -8.87 14.81 6.35
CA LEU A 84 -9.69 14.70 7.55
C LEU A 84 -8.87 14.98 8.81
N ARG A 85 -7.66 14.44 8.90
CA ARG A 85 -6.80 14.66 10.04
C ARG A 85 -6.40 16.13 10.18
N ASN A 86 -6.14 16.80 9.07
CA ASN A 86 -5.82 18.22 9.11
C ASN A 86 -7.00 19.03 9.62
N ALA A 87 -8.21 18.71 9.17
CA ALA A 87 -9.42 19.38 9.64
C ALA A 87 -9.65 19.14 11.15
N ILE A 88 -9.48 17.90 11.58
CA ILE A 88 -9.64 17.54 13.00
C ILE A 88 -8.57 18.23 13.85
N GLY A 89 -7.32 18.25 13.38
CA GLY A 89 -6.24 18.92 14.09
C GLY A 89 -6.52 20.40 14.32
N LYS A 90 -7.00 21.08 13.29
CA LYS A 90 -7.37 22.48 13.42
C LYS A 90 -8.55 22.68 14.37
N GLY A 91 -9.51 21.76 14.33
CA GLY A 91 -10.65 21.80 15.23
C GLY A 91 -10.26 21.59 16.67
N LEU A 92 -9.28 20.74 16.93
CA LEU A 92 -8.82 20.45 18.28
C LEU A 92 -8.00 21.60 18.88
N GLU A 93 -7.40 22.43 18.05
CA GLU A 93 -6.64 23.59 18.53
C GLU A 93 -7.55 24.73 18.98
N LEU A 94 -8.80 24.64 18.63
CA LEU A 94 -9.80 25.61 19.05
C LEU A 94 -10.30 25.33 20.46
#